data_5e0bb7e656c22a6da423f91a2c79bb2d
#
_entry.id   5e0bb7e656c22a6da423f91a2c79bb2d
#
_cell.length_a   1.000
_cell.length_b   1.000
_cell.length_c   1.000
_cell.angle_alpha   90.00
_cell.angle_beta   90.00
_cell.angle_gamma   90.00
#
_symmetry.space_group_name_H-M   'P 1'
#
loop_
_entity.id
_entity.type
_entity.pdbx_description
1 polymer ?
#
loop_
_entity_poly.entity_id
_entity_poly.type
_entity_poly.pdbx_seq_one_letter_code
_entity_poly.pdbx_strand_id
1 'polypeptide(L)'
;MAEENLEAKLKHHLKQDKIQLWNPPYTNDNNEPGKTQMQDLAEGYAPMVGFAVSEVGSVLEAIRAQTVKRGQGNKAFKETCVATLELMLPRDGKKVSLCVCACVCVCVKYQKYGFKYIKLILNGKTLSAEQRLDEQGVRNNSKIMVLRVNEEDRRRQITEEEQKKNQKESIDRTQKGFQILSERDGSEDPETTPFLEIADQKGNPLQIPHEEKKALILAMGFHEKGRSLLKRKQHDNALCHLLQADQQFGRCGSALLTSVDNYAVLQLDIVWCYQALEALSCLDDGKMRLQKAEDCFLHCYGEQQQRLLMIKGSQGREEVLFLRLYLLQSLLSYVEGNDSQAAQQLQKVESLYSRLCPDLDKMTQLMSLGFSEREARLGLRACQGDIEEAAMHITNRRQEREALKEREEAKRSSRLEAVAVLTEMGYSRADASRALHQAQGDVNRAYALLYLGFERQVSETALRLTDGDLQLATHLLLDNQGVLSPDLLSASPPSSPSEEHSSSSDDPKDRELVNEVLEDISRHEEDYLDLTLEEESELIATMKSYLSRGNAHAV
;
A
#
# COMPACT_ATOMS: atom_id res chain seq x y z
N MET A 1 53.28 18.36 -7.00
CA MET A 1 53.28 17.63 -5.72
C MET A 1 53.58 18.53 -4.51
N ALA A 2 54.63 19.35 -4.47
CA ALA A 2 54.87 20.26 -3.32
C ALA A 2 53.83 21.41 -3.21
N GLU A 3 53.46 22.04 -4.31
CA GLU A 3 52.40 23.08 -4.36
C GLU A 3 51.01 22.55 -4.01
N GLU A 4 50.62 21.37 -4.44
CA GLU A 4 49.34 20.76 -4.11
C GLU A 4 49.22 20.46 -2.62
N ASN A 5 50.31 20.10 -1.96
CA ASN A 5 50.38 19.88 -0.51
C ASN A 5 50.25 21.21 0.25
N LEU A 6 50.86 22.30 -0.25
CA LEU A 6 50.77 23.62 0.33
C LEU A 6 49.32 24.19 0.19
N GLU A 7 48.71 24.05 -0.97
CA GLU A 7 47.33 24.48 -1.21
C GLU A 7 46.34 23.74 -0.27
N ALA A 8 46.50 22.43 -0.07
CA ALA A 8 45.66 21.65 0.82
C ALA A 8 45.81 22.09 2.30
N LYS A 9 47.03 22.33 2.76
CA LYS A 9 47.31 22.85 4.11
C LYS A 9 46.70 24.23 4.33
N LEU A 10 46.90 25.16 3.38
CA LEU A 10 46.33 26.51 3.47
C LEU A 10 44.81 26.51 3.47
N LYS A 11 44.17 25.67 2.66
CA LYS A 11 42.71 25.48 2.69
C LYS A 11 42.21 24.93 4.02
N HIS A 12 42.97 24.07 4.69
CA HIS A 12 42.65 23.57 6.01
C HIS A 12 42.70 24.67 7.07
N HIS A 13 43.78 25.48 7.10
CA HIS A 13 43.91 26.59 8.04
C HIS A 13 42.87 27.69 7.79
N LEU A 14 42.63 28.08 6.55
CA LEU A 14 41.55 29.04 6.23
C LEU A 14 40.17 28.60 6.70
N LYS A 15 39.90 27.28 6.62
CA LYS A 15 38.65 26.69 7.12
C LYS A 15 38.59 26.68 8.64
N GLN A 16 39.70 26.36 9.31
CA GLN A 16 39.82 26.37 10.78
C GLN A 16 39.61 27.76 11.34
N ASP A 17 40.26 28.78 10.74
CA ASP A 17 40.16 30.16 11.17
C ASP A 17 38.91 30.88 10.63
N LYS A 18 38.06 30.17 9.87
CA LYS A 18 36.84 30.67 9.25
C LYS A 18 37.06 31.89 8.34
N ILE A 19 38.26 32.01 7.73
CA ILE A 19 38.62 33.10 6.83
C ILE A 19 38.06 32.86 5.44
N GLN A 20 37.37 33.87 4.92
CA GLN A 20 36.74 33.84 3.61
C GLN A 20 37.46 34.85 2.69
N LEU A 21 38.39 34.36 1.88
CA LEU A 21 39.24 35.19 1.02
C LEU A 21 38.49 36.01 -0.06
N TRP A 22 37.23 35.63 -0.34
CA TRP A 22 36.37 36.32 -1.32
C TRP A 22 35.55 37.48 -0.73
N ASN A 23 35.64 37.71 0.56
CA ASN A 23 34.97 38.79 1.27
C ASN A 23 35.97 39.86 1.72
N PRO A 24 35.51 41.09 1.96
CA PRO A 24 36.34 42.10 2.63
C PRO A 24 36.87 41.57 3.97
N PRO A 25 38.11 41.83 4.35
CA PRO A 25 39.05 42.78 3.74
C PRO A 25 39.98 42.20 2.68
N TYR A 26 39.88 40.89 2.36
CA TYR A 26 40.78 40.19 1.44
C TYR A 26 40.43 40.40 -0.04
N THR A 27 39.20 40.78 -0.34
CA THR A 27 38.72 41.08 -1.68
C THR A 27 37.85 42.34 -1.63
N ASN A 28 38.13 43.30 -2.51
CA ASN A 28 37.37 44.54 -2.66
C ASN A 28 36.11 44.31 -3.50
N ASP A 29 35.19 45.31 -3.51
CA ASP A 29 33.95 45.25 -4.31
C ASP A 29 34.22 45.09 -5.82
N ASN A 30 35.39 45.52 -6.30
CA ASN A 30 35.85 45.34 -7.69
C ASN A 30 36.50 43.97 -7.94
N ASN A 31 36.45 43.02 -6.99
CA ASN A 31 37.10 41.71 -7.03
C ASN A 31 38.64 41.74 -7.04
N GLU A 32 39.26 42.85 -6.69
CA GLU A 32 40.69 42.98 -6.57
C GLU A 32 41.19 42.53 -5.18
N PRO A 33 42.45 42.03 -5.07
CA PRO A 33 43.00 41.58 -3.79
C PRO A 33 43.28 42.76 -2.85
N GLY A 34 42.95 42.61 -1.58
CA GLY A 34 43.41 43.49 -0.50
C GLY A 34 44.90 43.22 -0.20
N LYS A 35 45.79 43.95 -0.88
CA LYS A 35 47.25 43.66 -0.89
C LYS A 35 47.88 43.54 0.49
N THR A 36 47.58 44.48 1.40
CA THR A 36 48.10 44.50 2.77
C THR A 36 47.61 43.32 3.58
N GLN A 37 46.32 43.08 3.58
CA GLN A 37 45.69 42.02 4.36
C GLN A 37 46.04 40.59 3.85
N MET A 38 46.23 40.45 2.53
CA MET A 38 46.72 39.19 1.95
C MET A 38 48.18 38.94 2.31
N GLN A 39 48.99 39.97 2.45
CA GLN A 39 50.38 39.87 2.87
C GLN A 39 50.48 39.53 4.36
N ASP A 40 49.71 40.19 5.23
CA ASP A 40 49.63 39.91 6.67
C ASP A 40 49.20 38.45 6.92
N LEU A 41 48.25 37.95 6.11
CA LEU A 41 47.80 36.58 6.19
C LEU A 41 48.89 35.59 5.73
N ALA A 42 49.63 35.92 4.70
CA ALA A 42 50.74 35.10 4.22
C ALA A 42 51.89 35.02 5.25
N GLU A 43 52.21 36.15 5.89
CA GLU A 43 53.18 36.21 6.97
C GLU A 43 52.76 35.39 8.20
N GLY A 44 51.47 35.40 8.53
CA GLY A 44 50.92 34.61 9.62
C GLY A 44 50.94 33.09 9.37
N TYR A 45 50.67 32.66 8.15
CA TYR A 45 50.63 31.22 7.82
C TYR A 45 51.99 30.64 7.43
N ALA A 46 52.93 31.43 6.93
CA ALA A 46 54.25 30.96 6.52
C ALA A 46 54.96 30.09 7.58
N PRO A 47 55.04 30.48 8.87
CA PRO A 47 55.69 29.66 9.88
C PRO A 47 54.92 28.37 10.18
N MET A 48 53.59 28.37 10.01
CA MET A 48 52.74 27.19 10.28
C MET A 48 52.89 26.10 9.20
N VAL A 49 53.06 26.50 7.96
CA VAL A 49 53.12 25.57 6.83
C VAL A 49 54.56 25.22 6.42
N GLY A 50 55.56 26.02 6.90
CA GLY A 50 56.97 25.77 6.64
C GLY A 50 57.45 26.14 5.24
N PHE A 51 56.86 27.19 4.64
CA PHE A 51 57.17 27.70 3.30
C PHE A 51 57.47 29.22 3.33
N ALA A 52 58.12 29.74 2.30
CA ALA A 52 58.43 31.15 2.21
C ALA A 52 57.18 32.00 2.09
N VAL A 53 57.17 33.20 2.69
CA VAL A 53 56.00 34.13 2.65
C VAL A 53 55.53 34.42 1.24
N SER A 54 56.45 34.54 0.27
CA SER A 54 56.14 34.78 -1.13
C SER A 54 55.43 33.62 -1.80
N GLU A 55 55.76 32.36 -1.43
CA GLU A 55 55.10 31.16 -1.94
C GLU A 55 53.69 31.01 -1.34
N VAL A 56 53.57 31.22 -0.02
CA VAL A 56 52.27 31.21 0.67
C VAL A 56 51.36 32.30 0.11
N GLY A 57 51.87 33.52 -0.12
CA GLY A 57 51.12 34.62 -0.70
C GLY A 57 50.62 34.32 -2.12
N SER A 58 51.45 33.72 -2.96
CA SER A 58 51.06 33.34 -4.33
C SER A 58 49.97 32.26 -4.34
N VAL A 59 50.05 31.27 -3.45
CA VAL A 59 49.03 30.20 -3.35
C VAL A 59 47.71 30.73 -2.73
N LEU A 60 47.77 31.61 -1.72
CA LEU A 60 46.60 32.29 -1.19
C LEU A 60 45.88 33.13 -2.24
N GLU A 61 46.63 33.88 -3.07
CA GLU A 61 46.04 34.62 -4.16
C GLU A 61 45.43 33.72 -5.23
N ALA A 62 46.06 32.61 -5.56
CA ALA A 62 45.49 31.60 -6.46
C ALA A 62 44.16 31.04 -5.93
N ILE A 63 44.07 30.70 -4.62
CA ILE A 63 42.87 30.25 -3.96
C ILE A 63 41.76 31.32 -4.01
N ARG A 64 42.11 32.59 -3.69
CA ARG A 64 41.22 33.73 -3.74
C ARG A 64 40.67 33.94 -5.16
N ALA A 65 41.55 34.08 -6.16
CA ALA A 65 41.17 34.30 -7.54
C ALA A 65 40.28 33.19 -8.08
N GLN A 66 40.57 31.94 -7.75
CA GLN A 66 39.75 30.79 -8.14
C GLN A 66 38.35 30.86 -7.50
N THR A 67 38.26 31.29 -6.25
CA THR A 67 36.98 31.37 -5.52
C THR A 67 36.10 32.51 -6.02
N VAL A 68 36.72 33.68 -6.29
CA VAL A 68 36.04 34.84 -6.91
C VAL A 68 35.51 34.48 -8.31
N LYS A 69 36.35 33.84 -9.14
CA LYS A 69 35.92 33.34 -10.45
C LYS A 69 34.74 32.37 -10.39
N ARG A 70 34.75 31.49 -9.39
CA ARG A 70 33.59 30.58 -9.14
C ARG A 70 32.34 31.34 -8.71
N GLY A 71 32.47 32.37 -7.87
CA GLY A 71 31.39 33.25 -7.45
C GLY A 71 30.75 33.99 -8.62
N GLN A 72 31.58 34.59 -9.49
CA GLN A 72 31.13 35.25 -10.71
C GLN A 72 30.43 34.29 -11.68
N GLY A 73 30.99 33.10 -11.87
CA GLY A 73 30.37 32.08 -12.71
C GLY A 73 29.03 31.62 -12.16
N ASN A 74 28.86 31.53 -10.83
CA ASN A 74 27.58 31.19 -10.21
C ASN A 74 26.53 32.30 -10.36
N LYS A 75 26.96 33.58 -10.33
CA LYS A 75 26.08 34.71 -10.61
C LYS A 75 25.61 34.70 -12.06
N ALA A 76 26.52 34.52 -13.00
CA ALA A 76 26.21 34.38 -14.42
C ALA A 76 25.29 33.18 -14.70
N PHE A 77 25.48 32.07 -14.00
CA PHE A 77 24.58 30.90 -14.09
C PHE A 77 23.15 31.24 -13.63
N LYS A 78 22.99 31.97 -12.54
CA LYS A 78 21.66 32.40 -12.07
C LYS A 78 20.96 33.34 -13.07
N GLU A 79 21.72 34.18 -13.76
CA GLU A 79 21.18 35.15 -14.72
C GLU A 79 20.91 34.53 -16.10
N THR A 80 21.77 33.64 -16.58
CA THR A 80 21.72 33.10 -17.95
C THR A 80 21.24 31.64 -18.02
N CYS A 81 21.12 30.97 -16.91
CA CYS A 81 20.84 29.54 -16.83
C CYS A 81 21.86 28.64 -17.58
N VAL A 82 23.05 29.14 -17.87
CA VAL A 82 24.13 28.40 -18.55
C VAL A 82 25.17 27.98 -17.54
N ALA A 83 25.31 26.69 -17.26
CA ALA A 83 26.31 26.11 -16.37
C ALA A 83 27.50 25.57 -17.15
N THR A 84 28.70 25.75 -16.59
CA THR A 84 29.88 24.99 -17.01
C THR A 84 30.01 23.78 -16.12
N LEU A 85 29.97 22.58 -16.69
CA LEU A 85 30.05 21.31 -15.95
C LEU A 85 31.39 20.63 -16.20
N GLU A 86 31.97 20.07 -15.17
CA GLU A 86 33.15 19.20 -15.27
C GLU A 86 32.67 17.73 -15.32
N LEU A 87 32.84 17.08 -16.47
CA LEU A 87 32.45 15.70 -16.68
C LEU A 87 33.66 14.79 -16.55
N MET A 88 33.52 13.76 -15.72
CA MET A 88 34.55 12.72 -15.54
C MET A 88 34.17 11.50 -16.38
N LEU A 89 34.92 11.24 -17.44
CA LEU A 89 34.68 10.15 -18.39
C LEU A 89 35.27 8.82 -17.91
N PRO A 90 34.60 7.67 -18.22
CA PRO A 90 34.90 6.38 -17.59
C PRO A 90 36.20 5.70 -18.06
N ARG A 91 36.82 6.11 -19.18
CA ARG A 91 38.01 5.40 -19.73
C ARG A 91 39.35 6.04 -19.43
N ASP A 92 39.43 7.37 -19.36
CA ASP A 92 40.73 8.06 -19.35
C ASP A 92 40.91 8.95 -18.12
N GLY A 93 39.95 9.04 -17.21
CA GLY A 93 39.94 10.03 -16.14
C GLY A 93 39.99 11.49 -16.65
N LYS A 94 39.82 11.66 -17.98
CA LYS A 94 39.86 12.99 -18.61
C LYS A 94 38.66 13.81 -18.16
N LYS A 95 38.97 15.01 -17.68
CA LYS A 95 37.98 16.02 -17.33
C LYS A 95 37.64 16.79 -18.59
N VAL A 96 36.37 16.80 -18.95
CA VAL A 96 35.86 17.60 -20.06
C VAL A 96 34.94 18.68 -19.50
N SER A 97 35.26 19.96 -19.78
CA SER A 97 34.39 21.07 -19.44
C SER A 97 33.30 21.22 -20.51
N LEU A 98 32.05 21.20 -20.10
CA LEU A 98 30.91 21.35 -20.98
C LEU A 98 30.03 22.53 -20.53
N CYS A 99 29.75 23.48 -21.41
CA CYS A 99 28.74 24.52 -21.17
C CYS A 99 27.36 23.97 -21.57
N VAL A 100 26.44 23.95 -20.64
CA VAL A 100 25.08 23.41 -20.84
C VAL A 100 24.06 24.40 -20.31
N CYS A 101 23.01 24.67 -21.08
CA CYS A 101 21.85 25.37 -20.57
C CYS A 101 21.13 24.44 -19.56
N ALA A 102 20.72 24.97 -18.40
CA ALA A 102 20.08 24.18 -17.33
C ALA A 102 18.76 23.54 -17.75
N CYS A 103 18.16 24.00 -18.85
CA CYS A 103 16.91 23.53 -19.41
C CYS A 103 17.03 22.43 -20.48
N VAL A 104 18.26 21.97 -20.80
CA VAL A 104 18.47 20.97 -21.87
C VAL A 104 18.99 19.66 -21.29
N CYS A 105 18.38 18.55 -21.71
CA CYS A 105 18.83 17.21 -21.41
C CYS A 105 20.28 16.99 -21.92
N VAL A 106 21.18 16.64 -21.01
CA VAL A 106 22.63 16.47 -21.31
C VAL A 106 22.89 15.32 -22.29
N CYS A 107 21.94 14.41 -22.45
CA CYS A 107 22.08 13.23 -23.30
C CYS A 107 22.30 13.51 -24.78
N VAL A 108 21.82 14.64 -25.30
CA VAL A 108 21.81 14.95 -26.73
C VAL A 108 23.23 15.27 -27.30
N LYS A 109 24.15 15.76 -26.48
CA LYS A 109 25.51 16.16 -26.95
C LYS A 109 26.55 15.03 -26.92
N TYR A 110 26.26 13.89 -26.27
CA TYR A 110 27.27 12.83 -26.10
C TYR A 110 27.33 11.80 -27.23
N GLN A 111 26.39 11.80 -28.17
CA GLN A 111 26.51 11.02 -29.41
C GLN A 111 27.83 11.23 -30.15
N LYS A 112 28.46 12.42 -29.97
CA LYS A 112 29.72 12.77 -30.59
C LYS A 112 30.94 11.97 -30.09
N TYR A 113 30.79 11.26 -28.92
CA TYR A 113 31.87 10.45 -28.31
C TYR A 113 31.65 8.95 -28.43
N GLY A 114 30.71 8.51 -29.26
CA GLY A 114 30.46 7.08 -29.53
C GLY A 114 29.79 6.31 -28.38
N PHE A 115 29.29 7.01 -27.35
CA PHE A 115 28.51 6.39 -26.29
C PHE A 115 27.02 6.52 -26.62
N LYS A 116 26.36 5.39 -26.89
CA LYS A 116 24.92 5.37 -27.15
C LYS A 116 24.11 5.66 -25.87
N TYR A 117 24.59 5.22 -24.70
CA TYR A 117 23.86 5.34 -23.44
C TYR A 117 24.80 5.68 -22.29
N ILE A 118 24.45 6.72 -21.54
CA ILE A 118 25.22 7.19 -20.39
C ILE A 118 24.30 7.45 -19.18
N LYS A 119 24.85 7.26 -17.99
CA LYS A 119 24.23 7.62 -16.72
C LYS A 119 25.07 8.70 -16.07
N LEU A 120 24.43 9.78 -15.65
CA LEU A 120 25.10 10.92 -15.01
C LEU A 120 24.86 10.86 -13.50
N ILE A 121 25.93 10.98 -12.74
CA ILE A 121 25.88 10.93 -11.27
C ILE A 121 26.47 12.20 -10.70
N LEU A 122 25.71 12.88 -9.85
CA LEU A 122 26.13 14.03 -9.07
C LEU A 122 26.01 13.68 -7.57
N ASN A 123 27.12 13.77 -6.84
CA ASN A 123 27.16 13.50 -5.39
C ASN A 123 26.46 12.18 -4.98
N GLY A 124 26.65 11.12 -5.76
CA GLY A 124 26.05 9.80 -5.51
C GLY A 124 24.60 9.63 -5.98
N LYS A 125 23.94 10.69 -6.47
CA LYS A 125 22.59 10.62 -7.02
C LYS A 125 22.62 10.60 -8.54
N THR A 126 21.81 9.74 -9.15
CA THR A 126 21.62 9.71 -10.61
C THR A 126 20.75 10.89 -11.02
N LEU A 127 21.16 11.60 -12.09
CA LEU A 127 20.40 12.69 -12.68
C LEU A 127 19.35 12.12 -13.65
N SER A 128 18.11 12.57 -13.52
CA SER A 128 17.02 12.26 -14.44
C SER A 128 17.13 13.08 -15.72
N ALA A 129 16.76 12.46 -16.85
CA ALA A 129 16.70 13.15 -18.14
C ALA A 129 15.45 14.04 -18.28
N GLU A 130 14.42 13.77 -17.51
CA GLU A 130 13.11 14.43 -17.59
C GLU A 130 13.01 15.70 -16.73
N GLN A 131 13.90 15.84 -15.74
CA GLN A 131 13.91 16.97 -14.82
C GLN A 131 15.01 17.98 -15.17
N ARG A 132 14.77 19.25 -14.85
CA ARG A 132 15.74 20.31 -15.05
C ARG A 132 16.99 20.09 -14.19
N LEU A 133 18.15 20.44 -14.70
CA LEU A 133 19.43 20.24 -14.00
C LEU A 133 19.56 21.10 -12.73
N ASP A 134 19.02 22.31 -12.74
CA ASP A 134 18.99 23.19 -11.57
C ASP A 134 18.13 22.66 -10.42
N GLU A 135 16.97 22.06 -10.72
CA GLU A 135 16.08 21.41 -9.75
C GLU A 135 16.74 20.17 -9.10
N GLN A 136 17.62 19.49 -9.85
CA GLN A 136 18.38 18.34 -9.36
C GLN A 136 19.64 18.74 -8.58
N GLY A 137 19.83 20.03 -8.31
CA GLY A 137 20.95 20.55 -7.52
C GLY A 137 22.27 20.71 -8.31
N VAL A 138 22.22 20.67 -9.64
CA VAL A 138 23.37 20.96 -10.49
C VAL A 138 23.68 22.45 -10.43
N ARG A 139 24.93 22.80 -10.11
CA ARG A 139 25.45 24.16 -10.03
C ARG A 139 26.58 24.37 -11.05
N ASN A 140 26.91 25.61 -11.30
CA ASN A 140 28.08 25.92 -12.12
C ASN A 140 29.35 25.25 -11.54
N ASN A 141 30.19 24.67 -12.39
CA ASN A 141 31.36 23.86 -12.04
C ASN A 141 31.07 22.61 -11.23
N SER A 142 29.85 22.08 -11.29
CA SER A 142 29.52 20.76 -10.71
C SER A 142 30.33 19.66 -11.41
N LYS A 143 30.87 18.73 -10.60
CA LYS A 143 31.57 17.54 -11.09
C LYS A 143 30.58 16.41 -11.25
N ILE A 144 30.36 15.99 -12.47
CA ILE A 144 29.41 14.91 -12.79
C ILE A 144 30.20 13.70 -13.30
N MET A 145 29.99 12.57 -12.66
CA MET A 145 30.52 11.30 -13.13
C MET A 145 29.65 10.76 -14.26
N VAL A 146 30.29 10.38 -15.35
CA VAL A 146 29.63 9.76 -16.51
C VAL A 146 29.91 8.27 -16.49
N LEU A 147 28.87 7.47 -16.36
CA LEU A 147 28.94 6.01 -16.48
C LEU A 147 28.40 5.57 -17.83
N ARG A 148 29.08 4.63 -18.45
CA ARG A 148 28.58 3.93 -19.64
C ARG A 148 27.60 2.86 -19.19
N VAL A 149 26.40 2.85 -19.75
CA VAL A 149 25.40 1.81 -19.50
C VAL A 149 25.43 0.84 -20.68
N ASN A 150 25.53 -0.45 -20.39
CA ASN A 150 25.41 -1.49 -21.39
C ASN A 150 23.96 -1.59 -21.86
N GLU A 151 23.75 -2.13 -23.06
CA GLU A 151 22.40 -2.24 -23.60
C GLU A 151 21.51 -3.19 -22.79
N GLU A 152 22.11 -4.24 -22.22
CA GLU A 152 21.42 -5.19 -21.34
C GLU A 152 20.99 -4.54 -20.02
N ASP A 153 21.87 -3.77 -19.38
CA ASP A 153 21.57 -3.06 -18.14
C ASP A 153 20.49 -1.99 -18.37
N ARG A 154 20.50 -1.35 -19.54
CA ARG A 154 19.44 -0.41 -19.93
C ARG A 154 18.09 -1.10 -20.09
N ARG A 155 18.07 -2.24 -20.80
CA ARG A 155 16.82 -3.02 -20.97
C ARG A 155 16.27 -3.43 -19.61
N ARG A 156 17.13 -3.91 -18.71
CA ARG A 156 16.73 -4.24 -17.33
C ARG A 156 16.13 -3.03 -16.61
N GLN A 157 16.81 -1.87 -16.67
CA GLN A 157 16.31 -0.64 -16.02
C GLN A 157 14.96 -0.20 -16.58
N ILE A 158 14.79 -0.21 -17.90
CA ILE A 158 13.50 0.13 -18.54
C ILE A 158 12.41 -0.86 -18.08
N THR A 159 12.71 -2.16 -18.07
CA THR A 159 11.75 -3.18 -17.62
C THR A 159 11.38 -2.99 -16.15
N GLU A 160 12.36 -2.69 -15.27
CA GLU A 160 12.11 -2.40 -13.86
C GLU A 160 11.28 -1.12 -13.65
N GLU A 161 11.56 -0.06 -14.43
CA GLU A 161 10.77 1.18 -14.38
C GLU A 161 9.34 0.97 -14.88
N GLU A 162 9.16 0.22 -15.98
CA GLU A 162 7.85 -0.17 -16.49
C GLU A 162 7.08 -1.04 -15.49
N GLN A 163 7.74 -2.01 -14.85
CA GLN A 163 7.13 -2.82 -13.80
C GLN A 163 6.66 -1.97 -12.62
N LYS A 164 7.52 -1.06 -12.12
CA LYS A 164 7.14 -0.15 -11.03
C LYS A 164 5.98 0.77 -11.41
N LYS A 165 5.97 1.26 -12.66
CA LYS A 165 4.87 2.08 -13.16
C LYS A 165 3.57 1.27 -13.22
N ASN A 166 3.62 0.07 -13.78
CA ASN A 166 2.45 -0.82 -13.88
C ASN A 166 1.93 -1.22 -12.49
N GLN A 167 2.83 -1.51 -11.53
CA GLN A 167 2.45 -1.78 -10.14
C GLN A 167 1.72 -0.58 -9.51
N LYS A 168 2.26 0.63 -9.68
CA LYS A 168 1.64 1.84 -9.16
C LYS A 168 0.27 2.08 -9.80
N GLU A 169 0.16 1.97 -11.11
CA GLU A 169 -1.12 2.10 -11.83
C GLU A 169 -2.15 1.07 -11.36
N SER A 170 -1.73 -0.18 -11.12
CA SER A 170 -2.60 -1.23 -10.58
C SER A 170 -3.10 -0.88 -9.17
N ILE A 171 -2.22 -0.40 -8.29
CA ILE A 171 -2.60 0.05 -6.93
C ILE A 171 -3.58 1.22 -7.01
N ASP A 172 -3.28 2.23 -7.82
CA ASP A 172 -4.14 3.42 -7.98
C ASP A 172 -5.53 3.05 -8.52
N ARG A 173 -5.63 2.10 -9.47
CA ARG A 173 -6.90 1.60 -9.99
C ARG A 173 -7.69 0.84 -8.92
N THR A 174 -7.04 -0.08 -8.22
CA THR A 174 -7.64 -0.84 -7.11
C THR A 174 -8.15 0.09 -6.02
N GLN A 175 -7.34 1.08 -5.62
CA GLN A 175 -7.73 2.07 -4.63
C GLN A 175 -8.98 2.86 -5.05
N LYS A 176 -9.00 3.38 -6.27
CA LYS A 176 -10.15 4.13 -6.79
C LYS A 176 -11.42 3.29 -6.83
N GLY A 177 -11.34 2.05 -7.33
CA GLY A 177 -12.49 1.14 -7.41
C GLY A 177 -13.12 0.87 -6.04
N PHE A 178 -12.30 0.50 -5.04
CA PHE A 178 -12.79 0.28 -3.67
C PHE A 178 -13.16 1.57 -2.94
N GLN A 179 -12.54 2.70 -3.27
CA GLN A 179 -12.94 3.99 -2.73
C GLN A 179 -14.36 4.35 -3.17
N ILE A 180 -14.68 4.23 -4.46
CA ILE A 180 -16.02 4.43 -4.98
C ILE A 180 -17.02 3.50 -4.27
N LEU A 181 -16.69 2.21 -4.12
CA LEU A 181 -17.54 1.26 -3.40
C LEU A 181 -17.71 1.60 -1.92
N SER A 182 -16.68 2.13 -1.28
CA SER A 182 -16.72 2.49 0.14
C SER A 182 -17.53 3.74 0.44
N GLU A 183 -17.71 4.61 -0.53
CA GLU A 183 -18.54 5.83 -0.45
C GLU A 183 -20.01 5.53 -0.67
N ARG A 184 -20.33 4.40 -1.28
CA ARG A 184 -21.71 3.96 -1.50
C ARG A 184 -22.30 3.42 -0.20
N ASP A 185 -23.46 3.93 0.15
CA ASP A 185 -24.20 3.53 1.36
C ASP A 185 -25.40 2.63 1.06
N GLY A 186 -25.63 2.33 -0.22
CA GLY A 186 -26.78 1.59 -0.70
C GLY A 186 -28.05 2.44 -0.88
N SER A 187 -27.93 3.76 -0.83
CA SER A 187 -29.03 4.68 -1.16
C SER A 187 -29.25 4.79 -2.66
N GLU A 188 -28.30 4.39 -3.47
CA GLU A 188 -28.36 4.39 -4.93
C GLU A 188 -29.30 3.29 -5.45
N ASP A 189 -29.57 3.32 -6.75
CA ASP A 189 -30.41 2.33 -7.41
C ASP A 189 -29.78 0.92 -7.30
N PRO A 190 -30.45 -0.03 -6.62
CA PRO A 190 -29.93 -1.36 -6.38
C PRO A 190 -29.76 -2.20 -7.65
N GLU A 191 -30.35 -1.79 -8.78
CA GLU A 191 -30.22 -2.50 -10.05
C GLU A 191 -28.92 -2.16 -10.78
N THR A 192 -28.52 -0.88 -10.75
CA THR A 192 -27.40 -0.36 -11.55
C THR A 192 -26.13 -0.13 -10.75
N THR A 193 -26.25 -0.01 -9.42
CA THR A 193 -25.18 0.46 -8.56
C THR A 193 -24.90 -0.53 -7.43
N PRO A 194 -23.91 -1.43 -7.60
CA PRO A 194 -23.51 -2.35 -6.54
C PRO A 194 -22.88 -1.58 -5.37
N PHE A 195 -23.15 -2.01 -4.14
CA PHE A 195 -22.51 -1.51 -2.92
C PHE A 195 -22.02 -2.67 -2.05
N LEU A 196 -21.07 -2.42 -1.16
CA LEU A 196 -20.54 -3.40 -0.24
C LEU A 196 -21.06 -3.12 1.17
N GLU A 197 -21.63 -4.15 1.80
CA GLU A 197 -22.06 -4.13 3.19
C GLU A 197 -21.15 -5.05 4.01
N ILE A 198 -20.69 -4.54 5.16
CA ILE A 198 -19.91 -5.37 6.10
C ILE A 198 -20.90 -5.97 7.07
N ALA A 199 -20.92 -7.31 7.09
CA ALA A 199 -21.80 -8.08 7.94
C ALA A 199 -21.01 -9.05 8.84
N ASP A 200 -21.63 -9.48 9.92
CA ASP A 200 -21.12 -10.56 10.76
C ASP A 200 -21.24 -11.93 10.05
N GLN A 201 -20.74 -12.97 10.69
CA GLN A 201 -20.81 -14.35 10.15
C GLN A 201 -22.25 -14.88 9.98
N LYS A 202 -23.25 -14.20 10.53
CA LYS A 202 -24.68 -14.51 10.40
C LYS A 202 -25.37 -13.68 9.33
N GLY A 203 -24.64 -12.77 8.67
CA GLY A 203 -25.16 -11.85 7.65
C GLY A 203 -25.87 -10.62 8.23
N ASN A 204 -25.66 -10.27 9.50
CA ASN A 204 -26.22 -9.05 10.06
C ASN A 204 -25.25 -7.88 9.82
N PRO A 205 -25.73 -6.73 9.34
CA PRO A 205 -24.90 -5.54 9.12
C PRO A 205 -24.23 -5.08 10.40
N LEU A 206 -22.92 -4.84 10.34
CA LEU A 206 -22.16 -4.31 11.47
C LEU A 206 -22.28 -2.78 11.53
N GLN A 207 -22.59 -2.28 12.72
CA GLN A 207 -22.61 -0.85 13.03
C GLN A 207 -21.18 -0.37 13.30
N ILE A 208 -20.50 0.12 12.26
CA ILE A 208 -19.12 0.59 12.33
C ILE A 208 -19.10 2.08 11.97
N PRO A 209 -18.28 2.94 12.61
CA PRO A 209 -18.10 4.32 12.20
C PRO A 209 -17.74 4.43 10.73
N HIS A 210 -18.25 5.46 10.04
CA HIS A 210 -18.10 5.60 8.58
C HIS A 210 -16.65 5.53 8.11
N GLU A 211 -15.74 6.23 8.78
CA GLU A 211 -14.32 6.24 8.43
C GLU A 211 -13.65 4.86 8.62
N GLU A 212 -14.01 4.13 9.66
CA GLU A 212 -13.53 2.76 9.87
C GLU A 212 -14.11 1.79 8.83
N LYS A 213 -15.40 1.95 8.48
CA LYS A 213 -16.05 1.18 7.41
C LYS A 213 -15.32 1.37 6.08
N LYS A 214 -15.01 2.63 5.73
CA LYS A 214 -14.28 2.98 4.52
C LYS A 214 -12.88 2.34 4.51
N ALA A 215 -12.13 2.49 5.60
CA ALA A 215 -10.81 1.88 5.74
C ALA A 215 -10.86 0.35 5.66
N LEU A 216 -11.86 -0.28 6.27
CA LEU A 216 -12.04 -1.73 6.26
C LEU A 216 -12.38 -2.27 4.86
N ILE A 217 -13.26 -1.59 4.11
CA ILE A 217 -13.58 -1.97 2.72
C ILE A 217 -12.33 -1.90 1.84
N LEU A 218 -11.54 -0.82 1.97
CA LEU A 218 -10.27 -0.68 1.25
C LEU A 218 -9.27 -1.77 1.65
N ALA A 219 -9.14 -2.05 2.95
CA ALA A 219 -8.22 -3.07 3.47
C ALA A 219 -8.59 -4.46 2.94
N MET A 220 -9.85 -4.84 3.04
CA MET A 220 -10.34 -6.13 2.53
C MET A 220 -10.19 -6.23 1.02
N GLY A 221 -10.51 -5.14 0.28
CA GLY A 221 -10.37 -5.11 -1.15
C GLY A 221 -8.93 -5.28 -1.64
N PHE A 222 -7.99 -4.58 -1.04
CA PHE A 222 -6.57 -4.77 -1.33
C PHE A 222 -6.07 -6.16 -0.94
N HIS A 223 -6.56 -6.73 0.16
CA HIS A 223 -6.23 -8.09 0.57
C HIS A 223 -6.72 -9.12 -0.45
N GLU A 224 -7.98 -9.04 -0.89
CA GLU A 224 -8.52 -9.94 -1.92
C GLU A 224 -7.77 -9.82 -3.25
N LYS A 225 -7.42 -8.60 -3.69
CA LYS A 225 -6.56 -8.40 -4.85
C LYS A 225 -5.20 -9.05 -4.67
N GLY A 226 -4.55 -8.85 -3.51
CA GLY A 226 -3.28 -9.48 -3.18
C GLY A 226 -3.35 -11.00 -3.24
N ARG A 227 -4.40 -11.60 -2.69
CA ARG A 227 -4.64 -13.06 -2.72
C ARG A 227 -4.93 -13.60 -4.12
N SER A 228 -5.68 -12.85 -4.94
CA SER A 228 -5.87 -13.18 -6.35
C SER A 228 -4.53 -13.24 -7.11
N LEU A 229 -3.62 -12.30 -6.81
CA LEU A 229 -2.27 -12.28 -7.39
C LEU A 229 -1.37 -13.40 -6.84
N LEU A 230 -1.48 -13.76 -5.54
CA LEU A 230 -0.80 -14.92 -4.95
C LEU A 230 -1.18 -16.22 -5.66
N LYS A 231 -2.47 -16.45 -5.91
CA LYS A 231 -2.96 -17.62 -6.66
C LYS A 231 -2.37 -17.70 -8.08
N ARG A 232 -2.02 -16.54 -8.66
CA ARG A 232 -1.34 -16.42 -9.97
C ARG A 232 0.19 -16.48 -9.87
N LYS A 233 0.74 -16.72 -8.66
CA LYS A 233 2.18 -16.74 -8.35
C LYS A 233 2.92 -15.42 -8.68
N GLN A 234 2.20 -14.30 -8.65
CA GLN A 234 2.74 -12.95 -8.88
C GLN A 234 3.09 -12.29 -7.54
N HIS A 235 4.09 -12.84 -6.83
CA HIS A 235 4.41 -12.48 -5.45
C HIS A 235 4.80 -11.00 -5.28
N ASP A 236 5.55 -10.40 -6.23
CA ASP A 236 5.92 -8.99 -6.21
C ASP A 236 4.70 -8.07 -6.22
N ASN A 237 3.78 -8.32 -7.16
CA ASN A 237 2.56 -7.55 -7.29
C ASN A 237 1.61 -7.80 -6.11
N ALA A 238 1.52 -9.05 -5.66
CA ALA A 238 0.74 -9.42 -4.47
C ALA A 238 1.21 -8.66 -3.24
N LEU A 239 2.53 -8.67 -2.98
CA LEU A 239 3.13 -7.97 -1.83
C LEU A 239 2.79 -6.48 -1.81
N CYS A 240 2.87 -5.80 -2.96
CA CYS A 240 2.51 -4.39 -3.05
C CYS A 240 1.07 -4.11 -2.60
N HIS A 241 0.10 -4.94 -3.00
CA HIS A 241 -1.31 -4.79 -2.62
C HIS A 241 -1.55 -5.19 -1.16
N LEU A 242 -0.91 -6.27 -0.68
CA LEU A 242 -1.01 -6.71 0.71
C LEU A 242 -0.47 -5.67 1.70
N LEU A 243 0.61 -4.97 1.36
CA LEU A 243 1.13 -3.87 2.17
C LEU A 243 0.19 -2.66 2.18
N GLN A 244 -0.54 -2.39 1.08
CA GLN A 244 -1.61 -1.39 1.10
C GLN A 244 -2.77 -1.82 2.00
N ALA A 245 -3.16 -3.09 1.97
CA ALA A 245 -4.15 -3.64 2.88
C ALA A 245 -3.74 -3.44 4.35
N ASP A 246 -2.51 -3.77 4.71
CA ASP A 246 -1.96 -3.59 6.06
C ASP A 246 -2.03 -2.12 6.52
N GLN A 247 -1.69 -1.19 5.63
CA GLN A 247 -1.79 0.24 5.91
C GLN A 247 -3.25 0.69 6.16
N GLN A 248 -4.22 0.17 5.42
CA GLN A 248 -5.63 0.50 5.61
C GLN A 248 -6.18 -0.14 6.88
N PHE A 249 -5.84 -1.40 7.18
CA PHE A 249 -6.19 -2.02 8.45
C PHE A 249 -5.63 -1.25 9.65
N GLY A 250 -4.43 -0.67 9.53
CA GLY A 250 -3.83 0.18 10.56
C GLY A 250 -4.64 1.45 10.90
N ARG A 251 -5.63 1.82 10.08
CA ARG A 251 -6.57 2.93 10.34
C ARG A 251 -7.82 2.50 11.09
N CYS A 252 -8.06 1.18 11.21
CA CYS A 252 -9.19 0.63 11.93
C CYS A 252 -8.87 0.52 13.43
N GLY A 253 -9.89 0.59 14.27
CA GLY A 253 -9.73 0.43 15.72
C GLY A 253 -9.21 -0.96 16.11
N SER A 254 -8.35 -1.01 17.13
CA SER A 254 -7.73 -2.26 17.59
C SER A 254 -8.75 -3.33 18.00
N ALA A 255 -9.87 -2.93 18.57
CA ALA A 255 -10.94 -3.86 18.97
C ALA A 255 -11.55 -4.60 17.76
N LEU A 256 -11.69 -3.93 16.63
CA LEU A 256 -12.17 -4.54 15.40
C LEU A 256 -11.14 -5.51 14.82
N LEU A 257 -9.86 -5.11 14.77
CA LEU A 257 -8.77 -5.92 14.22
C LEU A 257 -8.53 -7.22 15.00
N THR A 258 -8.74 -7.21 16.31
CA THR A 258 -8.58 -8.40 17.15
C THR A 258 -9.79 -9.33 17.14
N SER A 259 -10.93 -8.88 16.62
CA SER A 259 -12.16 -9.68 16.56
C SER A 259 -12.31 -10.46 15.24
N VAL A 260 -11.50 -10.16 14.22
CA VAL A 260 -11.56 -10.79 12.89
C VAL A 260 -10.22 -11.44 12.54
N ASP A 261 -10.27 -12.63 11.97
CA ASP A 261 -9.08 -13.39 11.55
C ASP A 261 -8.43 -12.84 10.26
N ASN A 262 -9.15 -12.04 9.49
CA ASN A 262 -8.67 -11.45 8.22
C ASN A 262 -7.33 -10.73 8.38
N TYR A 263 -7.13 -10.03 9.50
CA TYR A 263 -5.87 -9.34 9.76
C TYR A 263 -4.71 -10.31 10.00
N ALA A 264 -4.95 -11.41 10.70
CA ALA A 264 -3.96 -12.47 10.90
C ALA A 264 -3.60 -13.16 9.58
N VAL A 265 -4.61 -13.47 8.75
CA VAL A 265 -4.41 -14.05 7.42
C VAL A 265 -3.57 -13.12 6.53
N LEU A 266 -3.85 -11.81 6.55
CA LEU A 266 -3.05 -10.83 5.83
C LEU A 266 -1.56 -10.86 6.25
N GLN A 267 -1.29 -10.94 7.57
CA GLN A 267 0.10 -11.00 8.06
C GLN A 267 0.80 -12.26 7.54
N LEU A 268 0.12 -13.42 7.51
CA LEU A 268 0.66 -14.65 6.92
C LEU A 268 0.92 -14.50 5.41
N ASP A 269 0.01 -13.92 4.66
CA ASP A 269 0.14 -13.75 3.22
C ASP A 269 1.32 -12.82 2.87
N ILE A 270 1.57 -11.76 3.67
CA ILE A 270 2.75 -10.89 3.51
C ILE A 270 4.05 -11.67 3.75
N VAL A 271 4.12 -12.45 4.84
CA VAL A 271 5.34 -13.23 5.14
C VAL A 271 5.53 -14.36 4.12
N TRP A 272 4.46 -14.93 3.58
CA TRP A 272 4.53 -15.86 2.47
C TRP A 272 5.16 -15.24 1.22
N CYS A 273 4.79 -13.99 0.89
CA CYS A 273 5.47 -13.25 -0.18
C CYS A 273 6.96 -13.03 0.11
N TYR A 274 7.34 -12.69 1.35
CA TYR A 274 8.75 -12.53 1.73
C TYR A 274 9.55 -13.81 1.51
N GLN A 275 8.98 -14.95 1.90
CA GLN A 275 9.60 -16.26 1.68
C GLN A 275 9.75 -16.56 0.18
N ALA A 276 8.68 -16.39 -0.60
CA ALA A 276 8.68 -16.67 -2.04
C ALA A 276 9.63 -15.76 -2.83
N LEU A 277 9.87 -14.54 -2.35
CA LEU A 277 10.80 -13.56 -2.94
C LEU A 277 12.23 -13.64 -2.36
N GLU A 278 12.48 -14.57 -1.43
CA GLU A 278 13.76 -14.70 -0.72
C GLU A 278 14.24 -13.36 -0.10
N ALA A 279 13.30 -12.57 0.43
CA ALA A 279 13.53 -11.21 0.90
C ALA A 279 14.20 -11.19 2.30
N LEU A 280 15.48 -11.53 2.37
CA LEU A 280 16.26 -11.60 3.63
C LEU A 280 16.30 -10.27 4.41
N SER A 281 16.15 -9.14 3.72
CA SER A 281 16.07 -7.81 4.36
C SER A 281 14.81 -7.59 5.19
N CYS A 282 13.80 -8.45 5.04
CA CYS A 282 12.50 -8.34 5.72
C CYS A 282 12.33 -9.34 6.89
N LEU A 283 13.42 -9.97 7.36
CA LEU A 283 13.35 -10.99 8.43
C LEU A 283 12.76 -10.44 9.73
N ASP A 284 13.21 -9.28 10.19
CA ASP A 284 12.72 -8.67 11.43
C ASP A 284 11.23 -8.29 11.33
N ASP A 285 10.81 -7.74 10.18
CA ASP A 285 9.41 -7.46 9.91
C ASP A 285 8.58 -8.74 9.83
N GLY A 286 9.11 -9.78 9.16
CA GLY A 286 8.49 -11.11 9.11
C GLY A 286 8.25 -11.70 10.49
N LYS A 287 9.21 -11.59 11.40
CA LYS A 287 9.09 -12.04 12.79
C LYS A 287 7.96 -11.32 13.54
N MET A 288 7.92 -10.00 13.44
CA MET A 288 6.86 -9.21 14.06
C MET A 288 5.48 -9.57 13.50
N ARG A 289 5.38 -9.81 12.20
CA ARG A 289 4.13 -10.19 11.53
C ARG A 289 3.64 -11.58 11.95
N LEU A 290 4.53 -12.56 12.04
CA LEU A 290 4.16 -13.91 12.52
C LEU A 290 3.70 -13.88 13.97
N GLN A 291 4.32 -13.07 14.83
CA GLN A 291 3.86 -12.89 16.22
C GLN A 291 2.47 -12.24 16.27
N LYS A 292 2.24 -11.19 15.48
CA LYS A 292 0.90 -10.56 15.38
C LYS A 292 -0.16 -11.53 14.88
N ALA A 293 0.18 -12.36 13.89
CA ALA A 293 -0.75 -13.37 13.37
C ALA A 293 -1.10 -14.39 14.45
N GLU A 294 -0.13 -14.90 15.19
CA GLU A 294 -0.32 -15.84 16.28
C GLU A 294 -1.19 -15.26 17.40
N ASP A 295 -0.88 -14.04 17.87
CA ASP A 295 -1.66 -13.34 18.89
C ASP A 295 -3.10 -13.12 18.45
N CYS A 296 -3.31 -12.74 17.18
CA CYS A 296 -4.63 -12.51 16.61
C CYS A 296 -5.44 -13.82 16.51
N PHE A 297 -4.83 -14.92 16.06
CA PHE A 297 -5.48 -16.22 16.03
C PHE A 297 -5.83 -16.73 17.43
N LEU A 298 -4.95 -16.56 18.42
CA LEU A 298 -5.23 -16.91 19.81
C LEU A 298 -6.41 -16.11 20.35
N HIS A 299 -6.50 -14.81 20.00
CA HIS A 299 -7.63 -13.98 20.43
C HIS A 299 -8.94 -14.36 19.75
N CYS A 300 -8.92 -14.59 18.43
CA CYS A 300 -10.11 -14.94 17.65
C CYS A 300 -10.63 -16.35 17.97
N TYR A 301 -9.73 -17.32 18.07
CA TYR A 301 -10.11 -18.75 18.17
C TYR A 301 -10.01 -19.33 19.58
N GLY A 302 -9.37 -18.60 20.52
CA GLY A 302 -9.11 -19.05 21.88
C GLY A 302 -7.96 -20.05 21.97
N GLU A 303 -7.56 -20.37 23.21
CA GLU A 303 -6.55 -21.40 23.45
C GLU A 303 -7.05 -22.75 22.89
N GLN A 304 -6.16 -23.45 22.18
CA GLN A 304 -6.47 -24.74 21.53
C GLN A 304 -7.70 -24.70 20.59
N GLN A 305 -8.00 -23.52 20.03
CA GLN A 305 -9.11 -23.32 19.09
C GLN A 305 -10.50 -23.70 19.66
N GLN A 306 -10.65 -23.68 20.98
CA GLN A 306 -11.89 -24.06 21.66
C GLN A 306 -13.11 -23.23 21.22
N ARG A 307 -12.88 -21.95 20.93
CA ARG A 307 -13.93 -21.03 20.45
C ARG A 307 -14.41 -21.41 19.05
N LEU A 308 -13.50 -21.87 18.20
CA LEU A 308 -13.80 -22.35 16.85
C LEU A 308 -14.68 -23.59 16.88
N LEU A 309 -14.34 -24.57 17.75
CA LEU A 309 -15.16 -25.78 18.00
C LEU A 309 -16.57 -25.42 18.45
N MET A 310 -16.72 -24.45 19.37
CA MET A 310 -18.02 -24.03 19.87
C MET A 310 -18.90 -23.37 18.82
N ILE A 311 -18.29 -22.56 17.91
CA ILE A 311 -19.03 -21.80 16.92
C ILE A 311 -19.33 -22.60 15.66
N LYS A 312 -18.35 -23.34 15.15
CA LYS A 312 -18.42 -24.02 13.84
C LYS A 312 -18.53 -25.53 13.92
N GLY A 313 -18.40 -26.13 15.11
CA GLY A 313 -18.48 -27.59 15.32
C GLY A 313 -17.32 -28.40 14.75
N SER A 314 -16.36 -27.76 14.06
CA SER A 314 -15.16 -28.40 13.49
C SER A 314 -13.97 -27.47 13.50
N GLN A 315 -12.74 -28.02 13.64
CA GLN A 315 -11.48 -27.26 13.64
C GLN A 315 -10.69 -27.41 12.33
N GLY A 316 -10.99 -28.43 11.54
CA GLY A 316 -10.08 -28.93 10.53
C GLY A 316 -9.80 -27.99 9.37
N ARG A 317 -10.65 -27.00 9.09
CA ARG A 317 -10.48 -26.11 7.96
C ARG A 317 -9.50 -24.97 8.26
N GLU A 318 -9.64 -24.39 9.42
CA GLU A 318 -8.82 -23.26 9.89
C GLU A 318 -7.43 -23.73 10.34
N GLU A 319 -7.24 -25.01 10.63
CA GLU A 319 -5.92 -25.59 10.94
C GLU A 319 -4.89 -25.40 9.82
N VAL A 320 -5.34 -25.20 8.58
CA VAL A 320 -4.45 -24.88 7.45
C VAL A 320 -3.69 -23.56 7.64
N LEU A 321 -4.28 -22.60 8.35
CA LEU A 321 -3.63 -21.32 8.67
C LEU A 321 -2.52 -21.52 9.71
N PHE A 322 -2.77 -22.38 10.70
CA PHE A 322 -1.75 -22.73 11.70
C PHE A 322 -0.60 -23.55 11.10
N LEU A 323 -0.90 -24.42 10.13
CA LEU A 323 0.14 -25.11 9.38
C LEU A 323 1.10 -24.10 8.72
N ARG A 324 0.54 -23.12 7.99
CA ARG A 324 1.33 -22.09 7.32
C ARG A 324 2.08 -21.22 8.33
N LEU A 325 1.45 -20.85 9.45
CA LEU A 325 2.09 -20.09 10.54
C LEU A 325 3.33 -20.82 11.09
N TYR A 326 3.16 -22.08 11.51
CA TYR A 326 4.25 -22.86 12.10
C TYR A 326 5.35 -23.17 11.08
N LEU A 327 5.00 -23.37 9.80
CA LEU A 327 5.97 -23.57 8.74
C LEU A 327 6.85 -22.33 8.53
N LEU A 328 6.25 -21.13 8.49
CA LEU A 328 7.00 -19.89 8.39
C LEU A 328 7.81 -19.60 9.66
N GLN A 329 7.31 -19.92 10.84
CA GLN A 329 8.06 -19.83 12.09
C GLN A 329 9.25 -20.79 12.12
N SER A 330 9.08 -22.01 11.59
CA SER A 330 10.18 -22.97 11.45
C SER A 330 11.29 -22.46 10.53
N LEU A 331 10.90 -21.91 9.37
CA LEU A 331 11.85 -21.30 8.43
C LEU A 331 12.59 -20.12 9.06
N LEU A 332 11.87 -19.23 9.74
CA LEU A 332 12.47 -18.09 10.42
C LEU A 332 13.49 -18.53 11.48
N SER A 333 13.11 -19.49 12.33
CA SER A 333 13.99 -20.04 13.37
C SER A 333 15.26 -20.66 12.77
N TYR A 334 15.14 -21.33 11.63
CA TYR A 334 16.29 -21.89 10.90
C TYR A 334 17.23 -20.77 10.39
N VAL A 335 16.69 -19.73 9.77
CA VAL A 335 17.47 -18.58 9.27
C VAL A 335 18.17 -17.83 10.42
N GLU A 336 17.55 -17.76 11.60
CA GLU A 336 18.15 -17.20 12.83
C GLU A 336 19.22 -18.13 13.45
N GLY A 337 19.42 -19.33 12.92
CA GLY A 337 20.39 -20.31 13.44
C GLY A 337 19.91 -21.10 14.65
N ASN A 338 18.60 -21.15 14.90
CA ASN A 338 17.99 -21.91 15.99
C ASN A 338 17.39 -23.24 15.47
N ASP A 339 18.26 -24.17 15.09
CA ASP A 339 17.87 -25.45 14.48
C ASP A 339 16.96 -26.28 15.39
N SER A 340 17.13 -26.23 16.70
CA SER A 340 16.31 -26.96 17.66
C SER A 340 14.85 -26.48 17.62
N GLN A 341 14.63 -25.17 17.64
CA GLN A 341 13.28 -24.58 17.57
C GLN A 341 12.67 -24.81 16.18
N ALA A 342 13.46 -24.67 15.11
CA ALA A 342 13.05 -24.95 13.75
C ALA A 342 12.53 -26.41 13.62
N ALA A 343 13.27 -27.38 14.16
CA ALA A 343 12.89 -28.79 14.16
C ALA A 343 11.58 -29.05 14.94
N GLN A 344 11.42 -28.44 16.13
CA GLN A 344 10.19 -28.57 16.92
C GLN A 344 8.96 -28.02 16.18
N GLN A 345 9.07 -26.85 15.55
CA GLN A 345 7.99 -26.28 14.76
C GLN A 345 7.70 -27.15 13.53
N LEU A 346 8.74 -27.63 12.85
CA LEU A 346 8.57 -28.53 11.69
C LEU A 346 7.85 -29.82 12.05
N GLN A 347 8.12 -30.40 13.22
CA GLN A 347 7.40 -31.58 13.70
C GLN A 347 5.90 -31.33 13.88
N LYS A 348 5.52 -30.14 14.41
CA LYS A 348 4.10 -29.73 14.48
C LYS A 348 3.50 -29.61 13.09
N VAL A 349 4.24 -28.98 12.14
CA VAL A 349 3.80 -28.83 10.74
C VAL A 349 3.55 -30.19 10.10
N GLU A 350 4.44 -31.16 10.27
CA GLU A 350 4.29 -32.53 9.73
C GLU A 350 3.05 -33.25 10.26
N SER A 351 2.81 -33.11 11.55
CA SER A 351 1.59 -33.65 12.19
C SER A 351 0.32 -33.03 11.62
N LEU A 352 0.31 -31.70 11.44
CA LEU A 352 -0.81 -30.99 10.82
C LEU A 352 -0.97 -31.36 9.35
N TYR A 353 0.13 -31.40 8.59
CA TYR A 353 0.13 -31.72 7.17
C TYR A 353 -0.46 -33.11 6.91
N SER A 354 -0.05 -34.12 7.70
CA SER A 354 -0.58 -35.49 7.55
C SER A 354 -2.10 -35.59 7.77
N ARG A 355 -2.68 -34.72 8.60
CA ARG A 355 -4.13 -34.66 8.84
C ARG A 355 -4.88 -33.82 7.79
N LEU A 356 -4.25 -32.75 7.31
CA LEU A 356 -4.88 -31.77 6.41
C LEU A 356 -4.72 -32.11 4.93
N CYS A 357 -3.74 -32.96 4.58
CA CYS A 357 -3.59 -33.45 3.23
C CYS A 357 -4.64 -34.53 2.96
N PRO A 358 -5.66 -34.25 2.14
CA PRO A 358 -6.73 -35.20 1.94
C PRO A 358 -6.25 -36.39 1.07
N ASP A 359 -6.77 -37.55 1.37
CA ASP A 359 -6.56 -38.76 0.61
C ASP A 359 -7.18 -38.62 -0.80
N LEU A 360 -6.39 -38.88 -1.85
CA LEU A 360 -6.82 -38.76 -3.25
C LEU A 360 -7.99 -39.71 -3.58
N ASP A 361 -8.02 -40.91 -3.01
CA ASP A 361 -9.10 -41.85 -3.24
C ASP A 361 -10.41 -41.34 -2.65
N LYS A 362 -10.37 -40.77 -1.44
CA LYS A 362 -11.52 -40.13 -0.80
C LYS A 362 -11.98 -38.89 -1.54
N MET A 363 -11.02 -38.07 -2.03
CA MET A 363 -11.32 -36.93 -2.90
C MET A 363 -12.10 -37.39 -4.14
N THR A 364 -11.58 -38.41 -4.83
CA THR A 364 -12.20 -38.97 -6.04
C THR A 364 -13.59 -39.51 -5.78
N GLN A 365 -13.81 -40.17 -4.64
CA GLN A 365 -15.15 -40.67 -4.24
C GLN A 365 -16.15 -39.51 -4.07
N LEU A 366 -15.79 -38.46 -3.35
CA LEU A 366 -16.65 -37.28 -3.21
C LEU A 366 -16.91 -36.58 -4.56
N MET A 367 -15.89 -36.45 -5.40
CA MET A 367 -16.06 -35.90 -6.73
C MET A 367 -17.00 -36.74 -7.61
N SER A 368 -16.98 -38.07 -7.47
CA SER A 368 -17.93 -38.96 -8.16
C SER A 368 -19.38 -38.75 -7.73
N LEU A 369 -19.61 -38.24 -6.52
CA LEU A 369 -20.94 -37.84 -6.01
C LEU A 369 -21.39 -36.46 -6.54
N GLY A 370 -20.58 -35.79 -7.37
CA GLY A 370 -20.90 -34.50 -7.96
C GLY A 370 -20.45 -33.29 -7.14
N PHE A 371 -19.56 -33.48 -6.18
CA PHE A 371 -18.92 -32.38 -5.46
C PHE A 371 -17.69 -31.88 -6.24
N SER A 372 -17.41 -30.58 -6.15
CA SER A 372 -16.18 -30.01 -6.73
C SER A 372 -14.95 -30.44 -5.92
N GLU A 373 -13.79 -30.44 -6.53
CA GLU A 373 -12.52 -30.75 -5.85
C GLU A 373 -12.31 -29.90 -4.60
N ARG A 374 -12.64 -28.61 -4.70
CA ARG A 374 -12.60 -27.66 -3.58
C ARG A 374 -13.52 -28.08 -2.43
N GLU A 375 -14.78 -28.39 -2.74
CA GLU A 375 -15.75 -28.82 -1.72
C GLU A 375 -15.32 -30.14 -1.06
N ALA A 376 -14.83 -31.09 -1.86
CA ALA A 376 -14.31 -32.36 -1.35
C ALA A 376 -13.13 -32.13 -0.40
N ARG A 377 -12.17 -31.27 -0.77
CA ARG A 377 -11.00 -30.93 0.06
C ARG A 377 -11.41 -30.29 1.39
N LEU A 378 -12.24 -29.25 1.34
CA LEU A 378 -12.71 -28.55 2.54
C LEU A 378 -13.60 -29.44 3.40
N GLY A 379 -14.47 -30.26 2.82
CA GLY A 379 -15.33 -31.20 3.53
C GLY A 379 -14.54 -32.29 4.27
N LEU A 380 -13.56 -32.91 3.60
CA LEU A 380 -12.68 -33.91 4.23
C LEU A 380 -11.87 -33.34 5.40
N ARG A 381 -11.38 -32.10 5.26
CA ARG A 381 -10.69 -31.40 6.35
C ARG A 381 -11.63 -31.13 7.54
N ALA A 382 -12.84 -30.66 7.25
CA ALA A 382 -13.83 -30.38 8.29
C ALA A 382 -14.25 -31.65 9.09
N CYS A 383 -14.27 -32.79 8.40
CA CYS A 383 -14.74 -34.07 8.96
C CYS A 383 -13.60 -35.09 9.17
N GLN A 384 -12.36 -34.62 9.32
CA GLN A 384 -11.16 -35.43 9.61
C GLN A 384 -10.99 -36.65 8.68
N GLY A 385 -11.42 -36.52 7.43
CA GLY A 385 -11.29 -37.53 6.39
C GLY A 385 -12.42 -38.57 6.37
N ASP A 386 -13.50 -38.38 7.11
CA ASP A 386 -14.70 -39.20 6.97
C ASP A 386 -15.49 -38.76 5.73
N ILE A 387 -15.82 -39.73 4.85
CA ILE A 387 -16.46 -39.46 3.56
C ILE A 387 -17.95 -39.16 3.72
N GLU A 388 -18.63 -39.90 4.58
CA GLU A 388 -20.08 -39.78 4.78
C GLU A 388 -20.39 -38.45 5.49
N GLU A 389 -19.66 -38.15 6.55
CA GLU A 389 -19.76 -36.88 7.25
C GLU A 389 -19.38 -35.69 6.33
N ALA A 390 -18.35 -35.85 5.51
CA ALA A 390 -17.93 -34.81 4.55
C ALA A 390 -19.02 -34.54 3.50
N ALA A 391 -19.62 -35.61 2.94
CA ALA A 391 -20.71 -35.46 1.96
C ALA A 391 -21.93 -34.75 2.56
N MET A 392 -22.29 -35.12 3.79
CA MET A 392 -23.39 -34.46 4.54
C MET A 392 -23.04 -33.00 4.85
N HIS A 393 -21.82 -32.74 5.33
CA HIS A 393 -21.33 -31.38 5.61
C HIS A 393 -21.37 -30.48 4.37
N ILE A 394 -20.88 -30.96 3.23
CA ILE A 394 -20.89 -30.21 1.96
C ILE A 394 -22.34 -29.93 1.53
N THR A 395 -23.22 -30.90 1.64
CA THR A 395 -24.63 -30.75 1.28
C THR A 395 -25.31 -29.68 2.15
N ASN A 396 -25.12 -29.75 3.47
CA ASN A 396 -25.65 -28.73 4.38
C ASN A 396 -25.12 -27.33 4.07
N ARG A 397 -23.81 -27.21 3.78
CA ARG A 397 -23.21 -25.92 3.40
C ARG A 397 -23.72 -25.39 2.06
N ARG A 398 -24.03 -26.25 1.09
CA ARG A 398 -24.71 -25.86 -0.15
C ARG A 398 -26.11 -25.31 0.14
N GLN A 399 -26.89 -25.99 1.00
CA GLN A 399 -28.21 -25.53 1.39
C GLN A 399 -28.18 -24.19 2.15
N GLU A 400 -27.26 -24.04 3.09
CA GLU A 400 -27.09 -22.78 3.83
C GLU A 400 -26.75 -21.61 2.88
N ARG A 401 -25.84 -21.83 1.93
CA ARG A 401 -25.47 -20.83 0.93
C ARG A 401 -26.63 -20.47 -0.01
N GLU A 402 -27.39 -21.47 -0.44
CA GLU A 402 -28.55 -21.21 -1.29
C GLU A 402 -29.64 -20.45 -0.52
N ALA A 403 -29.89 -20.81 0.73
CA ALA A 403 -30.84 -20.08 1.59
C ALA A 403 -30.42 -18.63 1.86
N LEU A 404 -29.09 -18.36 2.02
CA LEU A 404 -28.57 -17.00 2.15
C LEU A 404 -28.77 -16.22 0.84
N LYS A 405 -28.44 -16.83 -0.28
CA LYS A 405 -28.60 -16.23 -1.61
C LYS A 405 -30.08 -15.90 -1.90
N GLU A 406 -30.98 -16.85 -1.65
CA GLU A 406 -32.42 -16.63 -1.78
C GLU A 406 -32.91 -15.47 -0.89
N ARG A 407 -32.39 -15.38 0.35
CA ARG A 407 -32.72 -14.29 1.27
C ARG A 407 -32.22 -12.94 0.75
N GLU A 408 -31.01 -12.86 0.20
CA GLU A 408 -30.47 -11.65 -0.39
C GLU A 408 -31.21 -11.25 -1.66
N GLU A 409 -31.53 -12.21 -2.52
CA GLU A 409 -32.35 -11.99 -3.71
C GLU A 409 -33.76 -11.51 -3.34
N ALA A 410 -34.38 -12.08 -2.33
CA ALA A 410 -35.69 -11.65 -1.82
C ALA A 410 -35.63 -10.23 -1.24
N LYS A 411 -34.60 -9.88 -0.46
CA LYS A 411 -34.39 -8.51 0.02
C LYS A 411 -34.23 -7.53 -1.14
N ARG A 412 -33.42 -7.93 -2.15
CA ARG A 412 -33.19 -7.09 -3.35
C ARG A 412 -34.49 -6.92 -4.15
N SER A 413 -35.25 -7.99 -4.39
CA SER A 413 -36.54 -7.94 -5.09
C SER A 413 -37.54 -7.06 -4.37
N SER A 414 -37.69 -7.23 -3.07
CA SER A 414 -38.58 -6.40 -2.25
C SER A 414 -38.21 -4.91 -2.31
N ARG A 415 -36.90 -4.62 -2.30
CA ARG A 415 -36.43 -3.23 -2.45
C ARG A 415 -36.72 -2.66 -3.84
N LEU A 416 -36.54 -3.44 -4.90
CA LEU A 416 -36.86 -3.02 -6.27
C LEU A 416 -38.35 -2.77 -6.46
N GLU A 417 -39.21 -3.63 -5.90
CA GLU A 417 -40.65 -3.46 -5.88
C GLU A 417 -41.04 -2.18 -5.15
N ALA A 418 -40.44 -1.92 -3.99
CA ALA A 418 -40.68 -0.69 -3.23
C ALA A 418 -40.28 0.59 -4.01
N VAL A 419 -39.14 0.55 -4.69
CA VAL A 419 -38.70 1.65 -5.58
C VAL A 419 -39.66 1.81 -6.75
N ALA A 420 -40.13 0.73 -7.35
CA ALA A 420 -41.11 0.79 -8.45
C ALA A 420 -42.43 1.43 -8.01
N VAL A 421 -42.98 1.07 -6.85
CA VAL A 421 -44.20 1.69 -6.29
C VAL A 421 -44.03 3.21 -6.13
N LEU A 422 -42.92 3.66 -5.57
CA LEU A 422 -42.68 5.12 -5.43
C LEU A 422 -42.47 5.82 -6.78
N THR A 423 -41.88 5.13 -7.76
CA THR A 423 -41.70 5.64 -9.11
C THR A 423 -43.05 5.77 -9.86
N GLU A 424 -43.97 4.81 -9.68
CA GLU A 424 -45.32 4.88 -10.21
C GLU A 424 -46.12 6.05 -9.62
N MET A 425 -45.79 6.47 -8.39
CA MET A 425 -46.35 7.68 -7.76
C MET A 425 -45.80 8.99 -8.31
N GLY A 426 -44.83 8.93 -9.27
CA GLY A 426 -44.29 10.08 -9.99
C GLY A 426 -42.94 10.59 -9.48
N TYR A 427 -42.31 9.91 -8.53
CA TYR A 427 -40.95 10.28 -8.04
C TYR A 427 -39.87 9.72 -8.95
N SER A 428 -38.70 10.38 -9.00
CA SER A 428 -37.57 9.84 -9.73
C SER A 428 -37.06 8.56 -9.05
N ARG A 429 -36.53 7.63 -9.84
CA ARG A 429 -35.96 6.36 -9.31
C ARG A 429 -34.85 6.60 -8.29
N ALA A 430 -34.03 7.62 -8.52
CA ALA A 430 -32.95 8.00 -7.60
C ALA A 430 -33.49 8.56 -6.27
N ASP A 431 -34.51 9.41 -6.33
CA ASP A 431 -35.13 9.96 -5.11
C ASP A 431 -35.90 8.89 -4.34
N ALA A 432 -36.63 8.02 -5.05
CA ALA A 432 -37.29 6.86 -4.45
C ALA A 432 -36.31 5.92 -3.73
N SER A 433 -35.19 5.62 -4.35
CA SER A 433 -34.17 4.76 -3.75
C SER A 433 -33.53 5.37 -2.50
N ARG A 434 -33.21 6.68 -2.55
CA ARG A 434 -32.69 7.43 -1.40
C ARG A 434 -33.70 7.51 -0.25
N ALA A 435 -34.96 7.86 -0.55
CA ALA A 435 -35.98 7.93 0.47
C ALA A 435 -36.25 6.56 1.12
N LEU A 436 -36.26 5.50 0.32
CA LEU A 436 -36.47 4.14 0.82
C LEU A 436 -35.29 3.70 1.72
N HIS A 437 -34.06 4.04 1.36
CA HIS A 437 -32.89 3.79 2.21
C HIS A 437 -33.02 4.54 3.54
N GLN A 438 -33.40 5.82 3.53
CA GLN A 438 -33.62 6.62 4.72
C GLN A 438 -34.75 6.08 5.61
N ALA A 439 -35.79 5.56 4.99
CA ALA A 439 -36.91 4.94 5.67
C ALA A 439 -36.68 3.47 6.10
N GLN A 440 -35.44 2.95 5.93
CA GLN A 440 -35.07 1.56 6.26
C GLN A 440 -35.97 0.52 5.56
N GLY A 441 -36.38 0.82 4.34
CA GLY A 441 -37.23 -0.07 3.53
C GLY A 441 -38.73 0.12 3.71
N ASP A 442 -39.19 1.01 4.60
CA ASP A 442 -40.63 1.32 4.76
C ASP A 442 -41.12 2.27 3.67
N VAL A 443 -41.98 1.75 2.78
CA VAL A 443 -42.53 2.49 1.62
C VAL A 443 -43.37 3.70 2.06
N ASN A 444 -44.18 3.55 3.13
CA ASN A 444 -45.04 4.61 3.60
C ASN A 444 -44.23 5.77 4.18
N ARG A 445 -43.20 5.46 4.94
CA ARG A 445 -42.27 6.43 5.50
C ARG A 445 -41.42 7.09 4.40
N ALA A 446 -40.97 6.32 3.39
CA ALA A 446 -40.29 6.86 2.23
C ALA A 446 -41.18 7.82 1.43
N TYR A 447 -42.43 7.46 1.19
CA TYR A 447 -43.41 8.33 0.56
C TYR A 447 -43.62 9.63 1.35
N ALA A 448 -43.75 9.54 2.68
CA ALA A 448 -43.88 10.71 3.55
C ALA A 448 -42.68 11.67 3.42
N LEU A 449 -41.46 11.15 3.40
CA LEU A 449 -40.23 11.94 3.20
C LEU A 449 -40.21 12.62 1.82
N LEU A 450 -40.59 11.90 0.76
CA LEU A 450 -40.68 12.45 -0.60
C LEU A 450 -41.79 13.50 -0.75
N TYR A 451 -42.95 13.24 -0.13
CA TYR A 451 -44.09 14.15 -0.19
C TYR A 451 -43.82 15.50 0.49
N LEU A 452 -43.10 15.46 1.62
CA LEU A 452 -42.73 16.68 2.36
C LEU A 452 -41.79 17.60 1.56
N GLY A 453 -40.90 17.04 0.72
CA GLY A 453 -40.00 17.81 -0.16
C GLY A 453 -39.02 18.75 0.55
N PHE A 454 -38.88 18.61 1.87
CA PHE A 454 -37.95 19.39 2.71
C PHE A 454 -36.67 18.63 2.96
N GLU A 455 -35.67 19.32 3.50
CA GLU A 455 -34.39 18.70 3.90
C GLU A 455 -34.61 17.53 4.87
N ARG A 456 -33.84 16.48 4.70
CA ARG A 456 -33.97 15.20 5.42
C ARG A 456 -34.15 15.36 6.93
N GLN A 457 -33.20 16.07 7.59
CA GLN A 457 -33.20 16.26 9.04
C GLN A 457 -34.47 16.96 9.52
N VAL A 458 -34.90 17.90 8.76
CA VAL A 458 -36.10 18.70 9.02
C VAL A 458 -37.36 17.84 8.86
N SER A 459 -37.44 17.04 7.78
CA SER A 459 -38.56 16.13 7.50
C SER A 459 -38.69 15.01 8.52
N GLU A 460 -37.56 14.37 8.88
CA GLU A 460 -37.52 13.31 9.91
C GLU A 460 -37.89 13.85 11.30
N THR A 461 -37.43 15.05 11.63
CA THR A 461 -37.77 15.69 12.90
C THR A 461 -39.22 16.06 12.98
N ALA A 462 -39.79 16.61 11.89
CA ALA A 462 -41.20 16.93 11.80
C ALA A 462 -42.08 15.67 11.93
N LEU A 463 -41.77 14.59 11.23
CA LEU A 463 -42.51 13.32 11.33
C LEU A 463 -42.39 12.70 12.73
N ARG A 464 -41.26 12.81 13.38
CA ARG A 464 -41.08 12.34 14.76
C ARG A 464 -41.92 13.15 15.76
N LEU A 465 -41.96 14.47 15.60
CA LEU A 465 -42.74 15.38 16.47
C LEU A 465 -44.26 15.20 16.31
N THR A 466 -44.67 14.64 15.17
CA THR A 466 -46.09 14.42 14.86
C THR A 466 -46.49 12.95 14.85
N ASP A 467 -45.67 12.08 15.52
CA ASP A 467 -45.89 10.64 15.61
C ASP A 467 -46.15 9.94 14.25
N GLY A 468 -45.56 10.47 13.18
CA GLY A 468 -45.69 9.94 11.82
C GLY A 468 -46.91 10.48 11.05
N ASP A 469 -47.68 11.41 11.60
CA ASP A 469 -48.79 12.04 10.87
C ASP A 469 -48.23 12.99 9.82
N LEU A 470 -48.44 12.62 8.54
CA LEU A 470 -47.95 13.35 7.38
C LEU A 470 -48.57 14.76 7.25
N GLN A 471 -49.88 14.89 7.55
CA GLN A 471 -50.57 16.18 7.42
C GLN A 471 -50.10 17.16 8.50
N LEU A 472 -49.99 16.71 9.74
CA LEU A 472 -49.46 17.52 10.84
C LEU A 472 -47.99 17.88 10.63
N ALA A 473 -47.16 16.96 10.13
CA ALA A 473 -45.79 17.25 9.78
C ALA A 473 -45.64 18.29 8.68
N THR A 474 -46.52 18.21 7.64
CA THR A 474 -46.56 19.19 6.56
C THR A 474 -46.96 20.58 7.09
N HIS A 475 -47.99 20.66 7.92
CA HIS A 475 -48.38 21.92 8.56
C HIS A 475 -47.27 22.50 9.44
N LEU A 476 -46.64 21.67 10.25
CA LEU A 476 -45.52 22.07 11.10
C LEU A 476 -44.36 22.68 10.29
N LEU A 477 -44.04 22.09 9.15
CA LEU A 477 -42.95 22.56 8.29
C LEU A 477 -43.36 23.82 7.50
N LEU A 478 -44.57 23.91 7.03
CA LEU A 478 -45.06 25.10 6.31
C LEU A 478 -45.19 26.32 7.25
N ASP A 479 -45.70 26.11 8.47
CA ASP A 479 -45.82 27.16 9.49
C ASP A 479 -44.47 27.72 9.95
N ASN A 480 -43.43 26.88 9.94
CA ASN A 480 -42.07 27.26 10.27
C ASN A 480 -41.19 27.54 9.04
N GLN A 481 -41.77 27.74 7.86
CA GLN A 481 -41.04 28.04 6.62
C GLN A 481 -39.94 27.02 6.26
N GLY A 482 -40.13 25.78 6.65
CA GLY A 482 -39.12 24.72 6.42
C GLY A 482 -37.92 24.74 7.35
N VAL A 483 -37.91 25.55 8.39
CA VAL A 483 -36.83 25.67 9.38
C VAL A 483 -37.35 25.27 10.75
N LEU A 484 -36.83 24.19 11.32
CA LEU A 484 -37.08 23.84 12.72
C LEU A 484 -35.97 24.42 13.61
N SER A 485 -36.34 24.78 14.87
CA SER A 485 -35.34 25.37 15.78
C SER A 485 -34.17 24.42 16.04
N PRO A 486 -32.94 24.95 16.19
CA PRO A 486 -31.73 24.12 16.43
C PRO A 486 -31.86 23.16 17.62
N ASP A 487 -32.64 23.55 18.65
CA ASP A 487 -32.87 22.72 19.84
C ASP A 487 -33.69 21.46 19.53
N LEU A 488 -34.55 21.50 18.54
CA LEU A 488 -35.34 20.34 18.07
C LEU A 488 -34.52 19.43 17.13
N LEU A 489 -33.59 20.00 16.40
CA LEU A 489 -32.63 19.28 15.54
C LEU A 489 -31.54 18.59 16.32
N SER A 490 -31.09 19.19 17.45
CA SER A 490 -30.01 18.65 18.31
C SER A 490 -30.43 17.48 19.19
N ALA A 491 -31.70 17.15 19.29
CA ALA A 491 -32.20 15.97 20.00
C ALA A 491 -32.03 14.65 19.22
N SER A 492 -31.40 14.69 18.05
CA SER A 492 -31.00 13.51 17.28
C SER A 492 -29.55 13.16 17.61
N PRO A 493 -29.15 11.86 17.67
CA PRO A 493 -27.74 11.52 17.77
C PRO A 493 -26.98 12.13 16.59
N PRO A 494 -25.72 12.58 16.79
CA PRO A 494 -24.98 13.31 15.76
C PRO A 494 -24.74 12.38 14.55
N SER A 495 -25.53 12.58 13.51
CA SER A 495 -25.18 12.13 12.18
C SER A 495 -24.09 13.08 11.67
N SER A 496 -22.94 12.53 11.33
CA SER A 496 -21.79 13.24 10.78
C SER A 496 -22.21 14.15 9.62
N PRO A 497 -21.59 15.34 9.47
CA PRO A 497 -21.85 16.22 8.36
C PRO A 497 -21.45 15.50 7.08
N SER A 498 -22.42 15.06 6.32
CA SER A 498 -22.23 14.65 4.93
C SER A 498 -21.95 15.92 4.13
N GLU A 499 -20.67 16.10 3.77
CA GLU A 499 -20.31 16.99 2.69
C GLU A 499 -21.08 16.56 1.45
N GLU A 500 -21.90 17.48 0.92
CA GLU A 500 -22.57 17.34 -0.36
C GLU A 500 -21.53 17.25 -1.48
N HIS A 501 -20.99 16.07 -1.70
CA HIS A 501 -20.43 15.69 -2.98
C HIS A 501 -21.50 14.89 -3.74
N SER A 502 -22.40 15.62 -4.39
CA SER A 502 -23.17 15.08 -5.50
C SER A 502 -22.24 14.83 -6.68
N SER A 503 -21.38 13.82 -6.59
CA SER A 503 -20.77 13.22 -7.75
C SER A 503 -21.81 12.30 -8.38
N SER A 504 -22.34 12.70 -9.52
CA SER A 504 -23.13 11.82 -10.38
C SER A 504 -22.25 10.60 -10.71
N SER A 505 -22.51 9.47 -10.06
CA SER A 505 -21.77 8.21 -10.17
C SER A 505 -22.00 7.48 -11.51
N ASP A 506 -22.30 8.21 -12.57
CA ASP A 506 -22.65 7.66 -13.89
C ASP A 506 -21.51 7.73 -14.91
N ASP A 507 -20.27 8.01 -14.46
CA ASP A 507 -19.11 7.95 -15.36
C ASP A 507 -18.86 6.48 -15.76
N PRO A 508 -18.88 6.14 -17.06
CA PRO A 508 -18.60 4.79 -17.54
C PRO A 508 -17.23 4.28 -17.10
N LYS A 509 -16.27 5.16 -16.84
CA LYS A 509 -14.95 4.81 -16.31
C LYS A 509 -15.01 4.33 -14.86
N ASP A 510 -15.85 4.94 -14.04
CA ASP A 510 -16.03 4.53 -12.64
C ASP A 510 -16.72 3.17 -12.56
N ARG A 511 -17.66 2.89 -13.46
CA ARG A 511 -18.29 1.56 -13.57
C ARG A 511 -17.27 0.49 -13.99
N GLU A 512 -16.39 0.80 -14.93
CA GLU A 512 -15.32 -0.12 -15.35
C GLU A 512 -14.38 -0.46 -14.19
N LEU A 513 -13.93 0.54 -13.42
CA LEU A 513 -13.09 0.36 -12.25
C LEU A 513 -13.77 -0.47 -11.16
N VAL A 514 -15.05 -0.21 -10.88
CA VAL A 514 -15.83 -0.98 -9.92
C VAL A 514 -15.98 -2.43 -10.36
N ASN A 515 -16.29 -2.69 -11.62
CA ASN A 515 -16.40 -4.06 -12.14
C ASN A 515 -15.07 -4.80 -12.05
N GLU A 516 -13.95 -4.13 -12.40
CA GLU A 516 -12.60 -4.71 -12.29
C GLU A 516 -12.30 -5.18 -10.85
N VAL A 517 -12.58 -4.35 -9.85
CA VAL A 517 -12.29 -4.72 -8.46
C VAL A 517 -13.28 -5.76 -7.90
N LEU A 518 -14.52 -5.79 -8.38
CA LEU A 518 -15.51 -6.81 -7.98
C LEU A 518 -15.15 -8.20 -8.52
N GLU A 519 -14.46 -8.29 -9.67
CA GLU A 519 -13.97 -9.57 -10.21
C GLU A 519 -12.90 -10.22 -9.33
N ASP A 520 -12.14 -9.43 -8.56
CA ASP A 520 -11.11 -9.93 -7.64
C ASP A 520 -11.69 -10.44 -6.31
N ILE A 521 -12.92 -10.02 -5.96
CA ILE A 521 -13.58 -10.49 -4.74
C ILE A 521 -13.98 -11.94 -4.93
N SER A 522 -13.52 -12.78 -4.02
CA SER A 522 -13.88 -14.20 -4.02
C SER A 522 -15.39 -14.39 -3.87
N ARG A 523 -15.97 -15.23 -4.72
CA ARG A 523 -17.39 -15.59 -4.65
C ARG A 523 -17.73 -16.47 -3.43
N HIS A 524 -16.73 -16.91 -2.70
CA HIS A 524 -16.88 -17.81 -1.57
C HIS A 524 -16.11 -17.28 -0.37
N GLU A 525 -16.79 -17.05 0.72
CA GLU A 525 -16.24 -16.55 1.99
C GLU A 525 -15.04 -17.35 2.50
N GLU A 526 -15.03 -18.67 2.27
CA GLU A 526 -13.99 -19.60 2.76
C GLU A 526 -12.86 -19.85 1.75
N ASP A 527 -12.75 -19.03 0.71
CA ASP A 527 -11.75 -19.21 -0.34
C ASP A 527 -10.31 -19.09 0.18
N TYR A 528 -10.12 -18.39 1.29
CA TYR A 528 -8.82 -18.25 1.96
C TYR A 528 -8.36 -19.51 2.70
N LEU A 529 -9.27 -20.48 2.95
CA LEU A 529 -8.97 -21.77 3.56
C LEU A 529 -8.71 -22.87 2.52
N ASP A 530 -9.01 -22.62 1.25
CA ASP A 530 -8.82 -23.58 0.17
C ASP A 530 -7.39 -23.59 -0.35
N LEU A 531 -6.45 -24.02 0.48
CA LEU A 531 -5.05 -24.21 0.09
C LEU A 531 -4.86 -25.66 -0.39
N THR A 532 -4.20 -25.85 -1.55
CA THR A 532 -3.86 -27.19 -2.07
C THR A 532 -2.78 -27.86 -1.25
N LEU A 533 -1.99 -27.10 -0.50
CA LEU A 533 -0.83 -27.51 0.29
C LEU A 533 0.36 -28.03 -0.55
N GLU A 534 0.37 -27.77 -1.86
CA GLU A 534 1.50 -28.13 -2.74
C GLU A 534 2.76 -27.31 -2.40
N GLU A 535 2.61 -26.00 -2.32
CA GLU A 535 3.71 -25.09 -2.01
C GLU A 535 4.23 -25.30 -0.57
N GLU A 536 3.32 -25.56 0.38
CA GLU A 536 3.68 -25.92 1.74
C GLU A 536 4.44 -27.25 1.79
N SER A 537 4.03 -28.25 1.01
CA SER A 537 4.73 -29.54 0.88
C SER A 537 6.17 -29.38 0.37
N GLU A 538 6.37 -28.57 -0.66
CA GLU A 538 7.69 -28.25 -1.20
C GLU A 538 8.56 -27.56 -0.15
N LEU A 539 8.02 -26.61 0.60
CA LEU A 539 8.73 -25.91 1.66
C LEU A 539 9.05 -26.85 2.83
N ILE A 540 8.15 -27.76 3.23
CA ILE A 540 8.39 -28.79 4.24
C ILE A 540 9.58 -29.68 3.82
N ALA A 541 9.59 -30.16 2.58
CA ALA A 541 10.68 -30.98 2.04
C ALA A 541 12.01 -30.22 2.05
N THR A 542 12.01 -28.95 1.70
CA THR A 542 13.16 -28.07 1.72
C THR A 542 13.70 -27.90 3.15
N MET A 543 12.83 -27.63 4.13
CA MET A 543 13.19 -27.48 5.53
C MET A 543 13.79 -28.76 6.12
N LYS A 544 13.23 -29.93 5.77
CA LYS A 544 13.82 -31.23 6.15
C LYS A 544 15.24 -31.40 5.63
N SER A 545 15.46 -31.03 4.36
CA SER A 545 16.81 -31.07 3.76
C SER A 545 17.79 -30.14 4.48
N TYR A 546 17.37 -28.95 4.86
CA TYR A 546 18.22 -27.99 5.57
C TYR A 546 18.61 -28.51 6.96
N LEU A 547 17.65 -28.96 7.77
CA LEU A 547 17.90 -29.47 9.11
C LEU A 547 18.72 -30.78 9.11
N SER A 548 18.58 -31.63 8.08
CA SER A 548 19.40 -32.85 7.96
C SER A 548 20.85 -32.53 7.63
N ARG A 549 21.13 -31.49 6.84
CA ARG A 549 22.51 -31.04 6.53
C ARG A 549 23.20 -30.41 7.75
N GLY A 550 22.45 -29.62 8.55
CA GLY A 550 22.98 -29.02 9.78
C GLY A 550 23.46 -30.09 10.76
N ASN A 551 22.73 -31.19 10.91
CA ASN A 551 23.14 -32.31 11.78
C ASN A 551 24.37 -33.11 11.26
N ALA A 552 24.63 -33.09 9.94
CA ALA A 552 25.78 -33.79 9.35
C ALA A 552 27.11 -33.04 9.55
N HIS A 553 27.08 -31.75 9.88
CA HIS A 553 28.27 -30.95 10.19
C HIS A 553 28.57 -30.84 11.70
N ALA A 554 27.73 -31.40 12.57
CA ALA A 554 27.86 -31.35 14.02
C ALA A 554 28.38 -32.67 14.64
N VAL A 555 28.78 -33.66 13.81
CA VAL A 555 29.40 -34.94 14.24
C VAL A 555 30.90 -34.99 13.92
#